data_e8655edda893f4f333b6619870901996
#
_entry.id   e8655edda893f4f333b6619870901996
#
_cell.length_a   1.000
_cell.length_b   1.000
_cell.length_c   1.000
_cell.angle_alpha   90.00
_cell.angle_beta   90.00
_cell.angle_gamma   90.00
#
_symmetry.space_group_name_H-M   'P 1'
#
loop_
_entity.id
_entity.type
_entity.pdbx_description
1 polymer ?
#
loop_
_entity_poly.entity_id
_entity_poly.type
_entity_poly.pdbx_seq_one_letter_code
_entity_poly.pdbx_strand_id
1 'polypeptide(L)'
;ERLRASTIRAIATGPFKVEESFLAALIDEGVSVDTARERIMTKLDAEYRKHPTLPVNALATFGGKDEVDKRREGMEAALLLRGNPRASGEMVEKGREFAGLTLVDMARECLNAAGVKTRGMDRHEIARVALQGRNGASEYFEGSMTTSDFPNILANVANKTLRQAYDAAPRTFVPFCRQVTALDFKPVNRIQLSDIAALQKTNENGEFVRIYVSDSKESYALTTWGGIVPITRKVVLNDDLQALTRIPAGLGIAAATLESDAVWAVITANANMADGVPLFHATHKNLTTTNALAAVANITAARKAMRKQTAPKGTILNLIPKFLIIPAALEGIAVQITNPVNLAATASSADVPAFVRA
;
A
#
# COMPACT_ATOMS: atom_id res chain seq x y z
N GLU A 1 -47.08 7.53 -8.46
CA GLU A 1 -47.62 6.23 -7.99
C GLU A 1 -47.49 5.14 -9.05
N ARG A 2 -47.90 5.35 -10.29
CA ARG A 2 -47.78 4.34 -11.37
C ARG A 2 -46.35 3.90 -11.62
N LEU A 3 -45.37 4.83 -11.58
CA LEU A 3 -43.95 4.52 -11.70
C LEU A 3 -43.43 3.70 -10.52
N ARG A 4 -43.82 4.04 -9.30
CA ARG A 4 -43.43 3.31 -8.09
C ARG A 4 -43.96 1.86 -8.15
N ALA A 5 -45.24 1.68 -8.47
CA ALA A 5 -45.87 0.37 -8.59
C ALA A 5 -45.24 -0.49 -9.69
N SER A 6 -44.88 0.11 -10.85
CA SER A 6 -44.19 -0.60 -11.93
C SER A 6 -42.79 -1.03 -11.51
N THR A 7 -42.04 -0.19 -10.74
CA THR A 7 -40.72 -0.52 -10.24
C THR A 7 -40.75 -1.65 -9.22
N ILE A 8 -41.71 -1.65 -8.28
CA ILE A 8 -41.89 -2.73 -7.31
C ILE A 8 -42.22 -4.06 -8.01
N ARG A 9 -43.09 -4.04 -9.03
CA ARG A 9 -43.40 -5.23 -9.85
C ARG A 9 -42.17 -5.71 -10.66
N ALA A 10 -41.37 -4.80 -11.19
CA ALA A 10 -40.16 -5.13 -11.93
C ALA A 10 -39.09 -5.80 -11.04
N ILE A 11 -38.98 -5.40 -9.76
CA ILE A 11 -38.06 -6.03 -8.79
C ILE A 11 -38.49 -7.49 -8.53
N ALA A 12 -39.78 -7.77 -8.56
CA ALA A 12 -40.34 -9.10 -8.31
C ALA A 12 -40.39 -10.00 -9.55
N THR A 13 -40.19 -9.49 -10.76
CA THR A 13 -40.16 -10.26 -12.02
C THR A 13 -38.83 -10.99 -12.28
N GLY A 14 -37.88 -11.00 -11.32
CA GLY A 14 -36.67 -11.83 -11.36
C GLY A 14 -36.99 -13.34 -11.33
N PRO A 15 -35.99 -14.21 -11.24
CA PRO A 15 -36.13 -15.66 -11.26
C PRO A 15 -36.96 -16.22 -10.07
N PHE A 16 -37.35 -15.38 -9.15
CA PHE A 16 -38.16 -15.73 -7.96
C PHE A 16 -39.57 -15.24 -8.12
N LYS A 17 -40.54 -16.18 -8.13
CA LYS A 17 -41.96 -15.84 -8.12
C LYS A 17 -42.41 -15.42 -6.71
N VAL A 18 -42.50 -14.12 -6.49
CA VAL A 18 -43.16 -13.59 -5.30
C VAL A 18 -44.66 -13.55 -5.52
N GLU A 19 -45.44 -13.94 -4.53
CA GLU A 19 -46.93 -13.91 -4.63
C GLU A 19 -47.42 -12.51 -4.94
N GLU A 20 -48.30 -12.41 -5.95
CA GLU A 20 -48.84 -11.15 -6.42
C GLU A 20 -49.67 -10.41 -5.37
N SER A 21 -50.30 -11.19 -4.46
CA SER A 21 -51.01 -10.70 -3.27
C SER A 21 -50.12 -9.88 -2.33
N PHE A 22 -48.86 -10.33 -2.13
CA PHE A 22 -47.89 -9.62 -1.29
C PHE A 22 -47.37 -8.34 -1.97
N LEU A 23 -47.21 -8.37 -3.28
CA LEU A 23 -46.80 -7.19 -4.03
C LEU A 23 -47.89 -6.13 -4.06
N ALA A 24 -49.14 -6.56 -4.21
CA ALA A 24 -50.29 -5.67 -4.14
C ALA A 24 -50.39 -4.97 -2.77
N ALA A 25 -50.20 -5.73 -1.68
CA ALA A 25 -50.18 -5.15 -0.33
C ALA A 25 -49.08 -4.10 -0.14
N LEU A 26 -47.87 -4.33 -0.64
CA LEU A 26 -46.77 -3.35 -0.56
C LEU A 26 -47.03 -2.08 -1.39
N ILE A 27 -47.78 -2.22 -2.50
CA ILE A 27 -48.17 -1.08 -3.34
C ILE A 27 -49.25 -0.28 -2.64
N ASP A 28 -50.25 -0.95 -2.05
CA ASP A 28 -51.38 -0.33 -1.34
C ASP A 28 -50.96 0.35 -0.04
N GLU A 29 -49.96 -0.20 0.67
CA GLU A 29 -49.35 0.42 1.86
C GLU A 29 -48.57 1.69 1.55
N GLY A 30 -48.31 2.00 0.30
CA GLY A 30 -47.61 3.21 -0.08
C GLY A 30 -46.11 3.24 0.27
N VAL A 31 -45.46 2.09 0.57
CA VAL A 31 -44.05 1.99 0.99
C VAL A 31 -43.10 2.45 -0.10
N SER A 32 -41.94 2.98 0.31
CA SER A 32 -40.89 3.37 -0.65
C SER A 32 -40.32 2.15 -1.40
N VAL A 33 -39.74 2.37 -2.58
CA VAL A 33 -39.17 1.30 -3.41
C VAL A 33 -38.06 0.54 -2.66
N ASP A 34 -37.28 1.23 -1.84
CA ASP A 34 -36.20 0.61 -1.07
C ASP A 34 -36.75 -0.25 0.09
N THR A 35 -37.73 0.24 0.79
CA THR A 35 -38.40 -0.53 1.85
C THR A 35 -39.16 -1.74 1.27
N ALA A 36 -39.78 -1.60 0.09
CA ALA A 36 -40.41 -2.71 -0.60
C ALA A 36 -39.39 -3.78 -1.01
N ARG A 37 -38.20 -3.36 -1.52
CA ARG A 37 -37.07 -4.25 -1.84
C ARG A 37 -36.64 -5.05 -0.61
N GLU A 38 -36.43 -4.39 0.52
CA GLU A 38 -36.00 -5.01 1.77
C GLU A 38 -37.00 -6.06 2.26
N ARG A 39 -38.31 -5.74 2.22
CA ARG A 39 -39.37 -6.67 2.61
C ARG A 39 -39.50 -7.85 1.67
N ILE A 40 -39.35 -7.64 0.35
CA ILE A 40 -39.34 -8.72 -0.64
C ILE A 40 -38.14 -9.67 -0.37
N MET A 41 -36.97 -9.14 -0.10
CA MET A 41 -35.79 -9.93 0.21
C MET A 41 -35.94 -10.73 1.50
N THR A 42 -36.49 -10.13 2.56
CA THR A 42 -36.74 -10.81 3.84
C THR A 42 -37.73 -11.96 3.68
N LYS A 43 -38.80 -11.78 2.87
CA LYS A 43 -39.74 -12.84 2.58
C LYS A 43 -39.16 -13.98 1.78
N LEU A 44 -38.32 -13.66 0.78
CA LEU A 44 -37.61 -14.65 -0.03
C LEU A 44 -36.64 -15.46 0.81
N ASP A 45 -35.90 -14.83 1.73
CA ASP A 45 -34.98 -15.52 2.67
C ASP A 45 -35.76 -16.47 3.61
N ALA A 46 -36.91 -16.04 4.11
CA ALA A 46 -37.76 -16.86 4.96
C ALA A 46 -38.37 -18.07 4.23
N GLU A 47 -38.75 -17.92 2.97
CA GLU A 47 -39.22 -19.04 2.13
C GLU A 47 -38.10 -19.99 1.75
N TYR A 48 -36.90 -19.47 1.44
CA TYR A 48 -35.72 -20.28 1.17
C TYR A 48 -35.35 -21.17 2.36
N ARG A 49 -35.42 -20.64 3.58
CA ARG A 49 -35.15 -21.44 4.80
C ARG A 49 -36.17 -22.55 5.02
N LYS A 50 -37.40 -22.42 4.50
CA LYS A 50 -38.43 -23.45 4.58
C LYS A 50 -38.26 -24.55 3.53
N HIS A 51 -37.66 -24.26 2.38
CA HIS A 51 -37.54 -25.18 1.26
C HIS A 51 -36.09 -25.18 0.71
N PRO A 52 -35.13 -25.87 1.37
CA PRO A 52 -33.73 -25.85 0.99
C PRO A 52 -33.37 -26.60 -0.31
N THR A 53 -34.38 -27.04 -1.08
CA THR A 53 -34.20 -27.79 -2.35
C THR A 53 -34.24 -26.93 -3.61
N LEU A 54 -34.19 -25.60 -3.51
CA LEU A 54 -34.02 -24.75 -4.68
C LEU A 54 -32.56 -24.80 -5.17
N PRO A 55 -32.30 -24.81 -6.50
CA PRO A 55 -30.95 -24.94 -7.02
C PRO A 55 -30.09 -23.77 -6.54
N VAL A 56 -28.94 -24.13 -5.97
CA VAL A 56 -27.96 -23.22 -5.34
C VAL A 56 -27.51 -22.08 -6.27
N ASN A 57 -27.67 -22.22 -7.59
CA ASN A 57 -27.29 -21.20 -8.57
C ASN A 57 -28.09 -19.91 -8.54
N ALA A 58 -29.22 -19.84 -7.83
CA ALA A 58 -30.04 -18.63 -7.79
C ALA A 58 -29.63 -17.65 -6.69
N LEU A 59 -28.92 -18.09 -5.65
CA LEU A 59 -28.44 -17.26 -4.53
C LEU A 59 -27.00 -16.75 -4.70
N ALA A 60 -26.26 -17.29 -5.65
CA ALA A 60 -24.88 -16.89 -5.93
C ALA A 60 -24.72 -15.43 -6.42
N THR A 61 -25.84 -14.73 -6.68
CA THR A 61 -25.83 -13.34 -7.17
C THR A 61 -25.90 -12.30 -6.04
N PHE A 62 -26.09 -12.70 -4.77
CA PHE A 62 -26.22 -11.77 -3.65
C PHE A 62 -25.12 -11.92 -2.61
N GLY A 63 -23.93 -11.35 -2.88
CA GLY A 63 -22.96 -10.96 -1.84
C GLY A 63 -22.21 -12.08 -1.11
N GLY A 64 -22.43 -13.34 -1.43
CA GLY A 64 -21.56 -14.44 -0.99
C GLY A 64 -20.35 -14.56 -1.92
N LYS A 65 -19.14 -14.68 -1.36
CA LYS A 65 -17.98 -15.06 -2.16
C LYS A 65 -18.31 -16.36 -2.89
N ASP A 66 -18.11 -16.34 -4.22
CA ASP A 66 -18.30 -17.52 -5.04
C ASP A 66 -17.38 -18.66 -4.54
N GLU A 67 -17.79 -19.90 -4.73
CA GLU A 67 -16.99 -21.08 -4.33
C GLU A 67 -15.61 -21.08 -4.99
N VAL A 68 -15.53 -20.51 -6.19
CA VAL A 68 -14.27 -20.27 -6.91
C VAL A 68 -13.37 -19.28 -6.14
N ASP A 69 -13.93 -18.19 -5.63
CA ASP A 69 -13.17 -17.20 -4.87
C ASP A 69 -12.69 -17.77 -3.51
N LYS A 70 -13.53 -18.56 -2.84
CA LYS A 70 -13.14 -19.25 -1.59
C LYS A 70 -11.99 -20.22 -1.81
N ARG A 71 -12.04 -20.98 -2.90
CA ARG A 71 -10.98 -21.90 -3.28
C ARG A 71 -9.69 -21.17 -3.60
N ARG A 72 -9.76 -20.08 -4.36
CA ARG A 72 -8.61 -19.23 -4.68
C ARG A 72 -7.98 -18.66 -3.40
N GLU A 73 -8.78 -18.06 -2.52
CA GLU A 73 -8.30 -17.54 -1.24
C GLU A 73 -7.70 -18.64 -0.35
N GLY A 74 -8.30 -19.82 -0.33
CA GLY A 74 -7.80 -20.97 0.43
C GLY A 74 -6.43 -21.44 -0.09
N MET A 75 -6.26 -21.57 -1.40
CA MET A 75 -4.98 -21.95 -2.02
C MET A 75 -3.91 -20.87 -1.81
N GLU A 76 -4.27 -19.58 -1.97
CA GLU A 76 -3.35 -18.46 -1.68
C GLU A 76 -2.91 -18.47 -0.22
N ALA A 77 -3.85 -18.67 0.71
CA ALA A 77 -3.55 -18.76 2.14
C ALA A 77 -2.63 -19.94 2.45
N ALA A 78 -2.87 -21.11 1.87
CA ALA A 78 -2.03 -22.28 2.05
C ALA A 78 -0.60 -22.06 1.54
N LEU A 79 -0.41 -21.43 0.39
CA LEU A 79 0.90 -21.10 -0.16
C LEU A 79 1.65 -20.08 0.70
N LEU A 80 0.94 -19.04 1.18
CA LEU A 80 1.53 -18.03 2.06
C LEU A 80 1.96 -18.62 3.41
N LEU A 81 1.16 -19.54 3.97
CA LEU A 81 1.51 -20.25 5.22
C LEU A 81 2.74 -21.12 5.07
N ARG A 82 2.88 -21.84 3.94
CA ARG A 82 4.07 -22.63 3.64
C ARG A 82 5.32 -21.76 3.48
N GLY A 83 5.16 -20.52 2.98
CA GLY A 83 6.25 -19.54 2.83
C GLY A 83 6.55 -18.76 4.10
N ASN A 84 5.55 -18.51 4.94
CA ASN A 84 5.67 -17.76 6.19
C ASN A 84 4.82 -18.40 7.32
N PRO A 85 5.39 -19.27 8.13
CA PRO A 85 4.66 -19.99 9.20
C PRO A 85 4.09 -19.10 10.31
N ARG A 86 4.47 -17.82 10.37
CA ARG A 86 4.01 -16.85 11.39
C ARG A 86 2.75 -16.07 10.97
N ALA A 87 2.00 -16.56 10.00
CA ALA A 87 0.79 -15.89 9.53
C ALA A 87 -0.36 -15.95 10.56
N SER A 88 -1.34 -15.07 10.42
CA SER A 88 -2.48 -14.95 11.34
C SER A 88 -3.37 -16.20 11.37
N GLY A 89 -4.08 -16.42 12.49
CA GLY A 89 -4.99 -17.56 12.68
C GLY A 89 -6.09 -17.66 11.62
N GLU A 90 -6.63 -16.54 11.14
CA GLU A 90 -7.62 -16.49 10.06
C GLU A 90 -7.06 -17.06 8.74
N MET A 91 -5.81 -16.78 8.44
CA MET A 91 -5.14 -17.32 7.25
C MET A 91 -4.91 -18.83 7.38
N VAL A 92 -4.64 -19.32 8.61
CA VAL A 92 -4.53 -20.76 8.90
C VAL A 92 -5.84 -21.48 8.63
N GLU A 93 -6.96 -20.93 9.08
CA GLU A 93 -8.28 -21.53 8.83
C GLU A 93 -8.61 -21.58 7.33
N LYS A 94 -8.40 -20.50 6.61
CA LYS A 94 -8.65 -20.43 5.15
C LYS A 94 -7.77 -21.39 4.35
N GLY A 95 -6.49 -21.54 4.76
CA GLY A 95 -5.54 -22.38 4.05
C GLY A 95 -5.58 -23.85 4.46
N ARG A 96 -6.31 -24.24 5.49
CA ARG A 96 -6.27 -25.56 6.10
C ARG A 96 -6.59 -26.71 5.12
N GLU A 97 -7.57 -26.50 4.26
CA GLU A 97 -8.01 -27.48 3.28
C GLU A 97 -6.92 -27.82 2.25
N PHE A 98 -6.11 -26.81 1.88
CA PHE A 98 -5.10 -26.92 0.84
C PHE A 98 -3.65 -27.03 1.36
N ALA A 99 -3.46 -27.05 2.68
CA ALA A 99 -2.13 -26.95 3.31
C ALA A 99 -1.17 -28.10 2.93
N GLY A 100 -1.69 -29.28 2.63
CA GLY A 100 -0.91 -30.46 2.25
C GLY A 100 -0.71 -30.67 0.74
N LEU A 101 -1.30 -29.82 -0.10
CA LEU A 101 -1.25 -30.02 -1.55
C LEU A 101 0.05 -29.46 -2.13
N THR A 102 0.64 -30.21 -3.10
CA THR A 102 1.76 -29.69 -3.90
C THR A 102 1.28 -28.64 -4.90
N LEU A 103 2.19 -27.84 -5.46
CA LEU A 103 1.85 -26.88 -6.54
C LEU A 103 1.20 -27.56 -7.74
N VAL A 104 1.63 -28.80 -8.07
CA VAL A 104 1.03 -29.58 -9.17
C VAL A 104 -0.38 -30.06 -8.81
N ASP A 105 -0.63 -30.43 -7.55
CA ASP A 105 -1.96 -30.83 -7.11
C ASP A 105 -2.93 -29.65 -7.06
N MET A 106 -2.46 -28.48 -6.62
CA MET A 106 -3.24 -27.24 -6.70
C MET A 106 -3.55 -26.86 -8.15
N ALA A 107 -2.56 -27.01 -9.05
CA ALA A 107 -2.76 -26.79 -10.49
C ALA A 107 -3.81 -27.77 -11.07
N ARG A 108 -3.78 -29.04 -10.66
CA ARG A 108 -4.78 -30.06 -11.05
C ARG A 108 -6.17 -29.68 -10.56
N GLU A 109 -6.28 -29.22 -9.33
CA GLU A 109 -7.55 -28.79 -8.73
C GLU A 109 -8.16 -27.60 -9.49
N CYS A 110 -7.32 -26.61 -9.82
CA CYS A 110 -7.75 -25.46 -10.63
C CYS A 110 -8.24 -25.89 -12.02
N LEU A 111 -7.52 -26.81 -12.69
CA LEU A 111 -7.91 -27.33 -13.99
C LEU A 111 -9.22 -28.12 -13.94
N ASN A 112 -9.40 -28.97 -12.91
CA ASN A 112 -10.64 -29.73 -12.71
C ASN A 112 -11.83 -28.77 -12.47
N ALA A 113 -11.63 -27.72 -11.69
CA ALA A 113 -12.64 -26.68 -11.45
C ALA A 113 -13.01 -25.92 -12.74
N ALA A 114 -12.04 -25.72 -13.64
CA ALA A 114 -12.26 -25.16 -14.97
C ALA A 114 -12.86 -26.16 -15.98
N GLY A 115 -13.23 -27.37 -15.54
CA GLY A 115 -13.84 -28.39 -16.41
C GLY A 115 -12.85 -29.16 -17.30
N VAL A 116 -11.54 -29.00 -17.09
CA VAL A 116 -10.52 -29.73 -17.83
C VAL A 116 -10.29 -31.08 -17.18
N LYS A 117 -10.47 -32.16 -17.97
CA LYS A 117 -10.22 -33.54 -17.49
C LYS A 117 -8.73 -33.77 -17.33
N THR A 118 -8.26 -33.86 -16.09
CA THR A 118 -6.83 -34.09 -15.77
C THR A 118 -6.47 -35.56 -15.58
N ARG A 119 -7.47 -36.47 -15.67
CA ARG A 119 -7.26 -37.92 -15.53
C ARG A 119 -6.39 -38.44 -16.66
N GLY A 120 -5.25 -39.03 -16.32
CA GLY A 120 -4.27 -39.54 -17.28
C GLY A 120 -3.20 -38.56 -17.75
N MET A 121 -3.28 -37.29 -17.33
CA MET A 121 -2.23 -36.29 -17.58
C MET A 121 -1.02 -36.51 -16.67
N ASP A 122 0.18 -36.45 -17.27
CA ASP A 122 1.44 -36.43 -16.54
C ASP A 122 1.62 -35.06 -15.78
N ARG A 123 2.47 -35.06 -14.75
CA ARG A 123 2.80 -33.85 -13.96
C ARG A 123 3.31 -32.72 -14.85
N HIS A 124 4.11 -33.04 -15.88
CA HIS A 124 4.62 -32.05 -16.83
C HIS A 124 3.52 -31.43 -17.69
N GLU A 125 2.55 -32.23 -18.08
CA GLU A 125 1.41 -31.78 -18.87
C GLU A 125 0.46 -30.94 -18.05
N ILE A 126 0.15 -31.34 -16.80
CA ILE A 126 -0.65 -30.55 -15.88
C ILE A 126 -0.01 -29.18 -15.66
N ALA A 127 1.28 -29.10 -15.32
CA ALA A 127 1.98 -27.85 -15.13
C ALA A 127 1.99 -26.98 -16.40
N ARG A 128 2.15 -27.58 -17.58
CA ARG A 128 2.10 -26.85 -18.85
C ARG A 128 0.71 -26.26 -19.11
N VAL A 129 -0.33 -27.05 -18.99
CA VAL A 129 -1.71 -26.61 -19.25
C VAL A 129 -2.16 -25.58 -18.23
N ALA A 130 -1.77 -25.74 -16.96
CA ALA A 130 -2.12 -24.80 -15.90
C ALA A 130 -1.43 -23.43 -16.05
N LEU A 131 -0.19 -23.39 -16.55
CA LEU A 131 0.56 -22.12 -16.72
C LEU A 131 0.29 -21.43 -18.06
N GLN A 132 0.14 -22.21 -19.14
CA GLN A 132 0.02 -21.66 -20.50
C GLN A 132 -1.41 -21.59 -21.02
N GLY A 133 -2.35 -22.20 -20.28
CA GLY A 133 -3.67 -22.41 -20.80
C GLY A 133 -3.71 -23.46 -21.91
N ARG A 134 -4.90 -23.78 -22.36
CA ARG A 134 -5.15 -24.77 -23.41
C ARG A 134 -4.80 -24.31 -24.83
N ASN A 135 -4.33 -23.07 -24.99
CA ASN A 135 -4.10 -22.41 -26.28
C ASN A 135 -2.93 -22.98 -27.13
N GLY A 136 -2.39 -24.16 -26.78
CA GLY A 136 -1.44 -24.86 -27.63
C GLY A 136 -2.06 -25.86 -28.61
N ALA A 137 -3.38 -26.02 -28.68
CA ALA A 137 -3.98 -27.12 -29.45
C ALA A 137 -5.42 -26.87 -29.96
N SER A 138 -5.90 -25.66 -30.18
CA SER A 138 -7.13 -25.48 -30.98
C SER A 138 -7.37 -24.04 -31.38
N GLU A 139 -7.33 -23.77 -32.64
CA GLU A 139 -7.63 -22.54 -33.35
C GLU A 139 -9.12 -22.10 -33.30
N TYR A 140 -9.96 -22.79 -32.52
CA TYR A 140 -11.42 -22.65 -32.58
C TYR A 140 -12.14 -22.19 -31.30
N PHE A 141 -11.42 -21.66 -30.27
CA PHE A 141 -12.09 -21.07 -29.10
C PHE A 141 -11.55 -19.66 -28.79
N GLU A 142 -11.87 -18.75 -29.66
CA GLU A 142 -11.87 -17.32 -29.36
C GLU A 142 -13.06 -17.04 -28.41
N GLY A 143 -12.83 -16.99 -27.12
CA GLY A 143 -13.87 -16.53 -26.20
C GLY A 143 -13.82 -17.04 -24.77
N SER A 144 -12.92 -17.94 -24.41
CA SER A 144 -12.79 -18.37 -23.02
C SER A 144 -11.45 -17.92 -22.43
N MET A 145 -11.47 -16.79 -21.80
CA MET A 145 -10.36 -16.17 -21.10
C MET A 145 -10.13 -16.82 -19.73
N THR A 146 -10.18 -18.11 -19.56
CA THR A 146 -9.80 -18.65 -18.26
C THR A 146 -9.47 -20.10 -18.37
N THR A 147 -8.25 -20.34 -18.60
CA THR A 147 -7.84 -21.72 -18.60
C THR A 147 -7.38 -22.22 -17.26
N SER A 148 -7.09 -21.34 -16.31
CA SER A 148 -6.81 -21.73 -14.93
C SER A 148 -6.62 -20.51 -14.06
N ASP A 149 -7.21 -20.48 -12.88
CA ASP A 149 -6.95 -19.49 -11.84
C ASP A 149 -5.54 -19.63 -11.25
N PHE A 150 -4.86 -20.70 -11.55
CA PHE A 150 -3.57 -21.04 -10.97
C PHE A 150 -2.47 -19.98 -11.21
N PRO A 151 -2.25 -19.41 -12.42
CA PRO A 151 -1.32 -18.31 -12.60
C PRO A 151 -1.66 -17.08 -11.77
N ASN A 152 -2.96 -16.79 -11.61
CA ASN A 152 -3.43 -15.67 -10.81
C ASN A 152 -3.15 -15.89 -9.32
N ILE A 153 -3.35 -17.11 -8.81
CA ILE A 153 -3.01 -17.49 -7.43
C ILE A 153 -1.52 -17.29 -7.18
N LEU A 154 -0.66 -17.77 -8.08
CA LEU A 154 0.79 -17.60 -7.97
C LEU A 154 1.20 -16.11 -7.99
N ALA A 155 0.61 -15.34 -8.90
CA ALA A 155 0.85 -13.90 -8.99
C ALA A 155 0.41 -13.16 -7.72
N ASN A 156 -0.77 -13.51 -7.17
CA ASN A 156 -1.28 -12.92 -5.94
C ASN A 156 -0.40 -13.26 -4.73
N VAL A 157 0.07 -14.49 -4.61
CA VAL A 157 1.00 -14.91 -3.55
C VAL A 157 2.31 -14.12 -3.66
N ALA A 158 2.88 -14.01 -4.87
CA ALA A 158 4.10 -13.24 -5.11
C ALA A 158 3.91 -11.76 -4.76
N ASN A 159 2.80 -11.15 -5.19
CA ASN A 159 2.48 -9.75 -4.89
C ASN A 159 2.28 -9.50 -3.40
N LYS A 160 1.56 -10.38 -2.69
CA LYS A 160 1.36 -10.28 -1.23
C LYS A 160 2.68 -10.40 -0.48
N THR A 161 3.55 -11.34 -0.88
CA THR A 161 4.87 -11.54 -0.28
C THR A 161 5.78 -10.34 -0.54
N LEU A 162 5.78 -9.82 -1.77
CA LEU A 162 6.51 -8.60 -2.13
C LEU A 162 6.08 -7.42 -1.26
N ARG A 163 4.77 -7.20 -1.15
CA ARG A 163 4.23 -6.10 -0.35
C ARG A 163 4.58 -6.23 1.13
N GLN A 164 4.46 -7.42 1.72
CA GLN A 164 4.87 -7.65 3.10
C GLN A 164 6.34 -7.33 3.34
N ALA A 165 7.22 -7.75 2.43
CA ALA A 165 8.65 -7.48 2.53
C ALA A 165 8.98 -5.99 2.36
N TYR A 166 8.29 -5.31 1.44
CA TYR A 166 8.39 -3.86 1.24
C TYR A 166 7.94 -3.08 2.49
N ASP A 167 6.80 -3.46 3.08
CA ASP A 167 6.27 -2.78 4.26
C ASP A 167 7.13 -3.03 5.51
N ALA A 168 7.76 -4.21 5.61
CA ALA A 168 8.65 -4.59 6.70
C ALA A 168 10.06 -3.99 6.59
N ALA A 169 10.47 -3.54 5.40
CA ALA A 169 11.79 -2.98 5.19
C ALA A 169 11.94 -1.62 5.89
N PRO A 170 13.04 -1.39 6.63
CA PRO A 170 13.26 -0.14 7.34
C PRO A 170 13.46 1.01 6.36
N ARG A 171 12.66 2.06 6.49
CA ARG A 171 12.74 3.28 5.68
C ARG A 171 13.01 4.48 6.60
N THR A 172 14.26 4.84 6.75
CA THR A 172 14.71 5.86 7.70
C THR A 172 14.28 7.28 7.33
N PHE A 173 13.94 7.54 6.07
CA PHE A 173 13.50 8.84 5.59
C PHE A 173 12.04 9.18 5.92
N VAL A 174 11.18 8.17 6.16
CA VAL A 174 9.73 8.36 6.37
C VAL A 174 9.38 9.35 7.48
N PRO A 175 10.06 9.37 8.65
CA PRO A 175 9.71 10.28 9.73
C PRO A 175 9.86 11.76 9.39
N PHE A 176 10.76 12.15 8.49
CA PHE A 176 11.02 13.55 8.16
C PHE A 176 10.55 13.96 6.75
N CYS A 177 10.15 12.99 5.93
CA CYS A 177 9.60 13.24 4.60
C CYS A 177 8.07 13.19 4.62
N ARG A 178 7.44 14.13 3.90
CA ARG A 178 5.99 14.10 3.70
C ARG A 178 5.65 13.26 2.47
N GLN A 179 4.88 12.21 2.67
CA GLN A 179 4.33 11.43 1.56
C GLN A 179 3.16 12.18 0.90
N VAL A 180 3.14 12.20 -0.41
CA VAL A 180 2.09 12.81 -1.23
C VAL A 180 1.74 11.90 -2.38
N THR A 181 0.50 11.97 -2.84
CA THR A 181 0.02 11.22 -4.00
C THR A 181 0.06 12.14 -5.22
N ALA A 182 0.61 11.68 -6.33
CA ALA A 182 0.51 12.33 -7.62
C ALA A 182 -0.38 11.50 -8.54
N LEU A 183 -1.23 12.17 -9.32
CA LEU A 183 -2.21 11.53 -10.20
C LEU A 183 -1.63 11.22 -11.58
N ASP A 184 -0.56 11.92 -11.98
CA ASP A 184 0.07 11.80 -13.28
C ASP A 184 1.59 11.95 -13.19
N PHE A 185 2.27 11.76 -14.32
CA PHE A 185 3.73 11.87 -14.44
C PHE A 185 4.21 13.29 -14.76
N LYS A 186 3.32 14.27 -14.75
CA LYS A 186 3.70 15.66 -14.98
C LYS A 186 4.47 16.21 -13.80
N PRO A 187 5.39 17.15 -14.00
CA PRO A 187 6.08 17.82 -12.91
C PRO A 187 5.10 18.47 -11.93
N VAL A 188 5.19 18.07 -10.67
CA VAL A 188 4.41 18.66 -9.58
C VAL A 188 5.19 19.86 -9.06
N ASN A 189 4.60 21.05 -9.14
CA ASN A 189 5.19 22.27 -8.64
C ASN A 189 4.76 22.49 -7.18
N ARG A 190 5.72 22.64 -6.28
CA ARG A 190 5.50 23.06 -4.90
C ARG A 190 5.81 24.54 -4.79
N ILE A 191 4.78 25.33 -4.66
CA ILE A 191 4.89 26.76 -4.52
C ILE A 191 5.08 27.09 -3.03
N GLN A 192 6.13 27.82 -2.73
CA GLN A 192 6.37 28.43 -1.43
C GLN A 192 6.05 29.93 -1.54
N LEU A 193 5.05 30.36 -0.82
CA LEU A 193 4.76 31.78 -0.67
C LEU A 193 5.82 32.40 0.26
N SER A 194 6.36 33.55 -0.14
CA SER A 194 7.20 34.32 0.77
C SER A 194 6.40 34.77 1.98
N ASP A 195 7.11 35.07 3.05
CA ASP A 195 6.51 35.72 4.21
C ASP A 195 5.88 37.07 3.82
N ILE A 196 4.84 37.45 4.56
CA ILE A 196 4.24 38.77 4.47
C ILE A 196 5.18 39.74 5.18
N ALA A 197 5.60 40.80 4.49
CA ALA A 197 6.39 41.85 5.15
C ALA A 197 5.67 42.40 6.38
N ALA A 198 6.42 42.77 7.41
CA ALA A 198 5.84 43.33 8.59
C ALA A 198 4.93 44.56 8.27
N LEU A 199 3.77 44.60 8.88
CA LEU A 199 2.84 45.71 8.71
C LEU A 199 3.52 46.99 9.13
N GLN A 200 3.49 47.98 8.26
CA GLN A 200 4.03 49.31 8.59
C GLN A 200 2.98 50.15 9.29
N LYS A 201 3.42 50.95 10.27
CA LYS A 201 2.56 51.90 10.95
C LYS A 201 2.12 52.95 9.96
N THR A 202 0.82 53.13 9.76
CA THR A 202 0.22 54.15 8.95
C THR A 202 -0.02 55.39 9.83
N ASN A 203 0.39 56.59 9.39
CA ASN A 203 0.09 57.85 10.06
C ASN A 203 -1.35 58.26 9.71
N GLU A 204 -1.94 59.20 10.50
CA GLU A 204 -3.34 59.64 10.36
C GLU A 204 -3.72 60.11 8.94
N ASN A 205 -2.76 60.62 8.17
CA ASN A 205 -2.94 61.00 6.76
C ASN A 205 -2.23 60.03 5.81
N GLY A 206 -1.91 58.80 6.25
CA GLY A 206 -0.99 57.92 5.59
C GLY A 206 -1.61 57.04 4.57
N GLU A 207 -0.88 56.87 3.49
CA GLU A 207 -1.13 55.90 2.43
C GLU A 207 -0.80 54.50 2.90
N PHE A 208 -1.66 53.54 2.60
CA PHE A 208 -1.36 52.14 2.85
C PHE A 208 -0.31 51.61 1.86
N VAL A 209 0.78 51.06 2.39
CA VAL A 209 1.84 50.50 1.57
C VAL A 209 1.38 49.17 0.98
N ARG A 210 1.53 49.00 -0.34
CA ARG A 210 1.23 47.72 -1.03
C ARG A 210 2.23 46.66 -0.61
N ILE A 211 1.72 45.53 -0.16
CA ILE A 211 2.52 44.38 0.21
C ILE A 211 2.58 43.43 -1.01
N TYR A 212 3.77 43.16 -1.52
CA TYR A 212 4.01 42.22 -2.59
C TYR A 212 4.43 40.89 -1.97
N VAL A 213 3.75 39.81 -2.38
CA VAL A 213 4.11 38.45 -2.05
C VAL A 213 4.84 37.86 -3.26
N SER A 214 6.05 37.39 -3.10
CA SER A 214 6.78 36.66 -4.12
C SER A 214 6.58 35.18 -3.91
N ASP A 215 6.56 34.42 -4.96
CA ASP A 215 6.51 32.98 -4.96
C ASP A 215 7.82 32.39 -5.48
N SER A 216 8.22 31.30 -4.88
CA SER A 216 9.25 30.42 -5.40
C SER A 216 8.65 29.03 -5.58
N LYS A 217 9.15 28.27 -6.53
CA LYS A 217 8.64 26.92 -6.82
C LYS A 217 9.78 25.94 -6.92
N GLU A 218 9.57 24.78 -6.30
CA GLU A 218 10.37 23.60 -6.53
C GLU A 218 9.52 22.57 -7.28
N SER A 219 10.12 21.84 -8.20
CA SER A 219 9.42 20.86 -9.02
C SER A 219 10.04 19.48 -8.90
N TYR A 220 9.18 18.46 -8.89
CA TYR A 220 9.60 17.07 -8.95
C TYR A 220 8.61 16.28 -9.82
N ALA A 221 9.06 15.16 -10.38
CA ALA A 221 8.24 14.31 -11.22
C ALA A 221 8.34 12.86 -10.76
N LEU A 222 7.30 12.07 -11.06
CA LEU A 222 7.31 10.64 -10.82
C LEU A 222 8.22 9.95 -11.84
N THR A 223 8.94 8.93 -11.38
CA THR A 223 9.74 8.04 -12.22
C THR A 223 9.30 6.60 -11.97
N THR A 224 9.16 5.82 -13.03
CA THR A 224 8.76 4.42 -12.96
C THR A 224 9.99 3.53 -12.90
N TRP A 225 10.00 2.63 -11.93
CA TRP A 225 11.02 1.60 -11.78
C TRP A 225 10.34 0.24 -11.80
N GLY A 226 10.92 -0.73 -12.46
CA GLY A 226 10.35 -2.06 -12.56
C GLY A 226 11.32 -3.11 -13.02
N GLY A 227 10.99 -4.37 -12.72
CA GLY A 227 11.72 -5.54 -13.16
C GLY A 227 10.78 -6.70 -13.41
N ILE A 228 11.13 -7.60 -14.33
CA ILE A 228 10.36 -8.79 -14.65
C ILE A 228 11.06 -10.00 -14.04
N VAL A 229 10.32 -10.76 -13.22
CA VAL A 229 10.80 -12.05 -12.69
C VAL A 229 9.99 -13.16 -13.31
N PRO A 230 10.60 -13.97 -14.18
CA PRO A 230 9.91 -15.09 -14.82
C PRO A 230 9.78 -16.27 -13.84
N ILE A 231 8.58 -16.78 -13.67
CA ILE A 231 8.32 -18.05 -12.96
C ILE A 231 8.39 -19.18 -14.00
N THR A 232 9.36 -20.06 -13.85
CA THR A 232 9.56 -21.17 -14.77
C THR A 232 8.70 -22.39 -14.42
N ARG A 233 8.37 -23.21 -15.41
CA ARG A 233 7.70 -24.49 -15.21
C ARG A 233 8.42 -25.40 -14.21
N LYS A 234 9.76 -25.33 -14.14
CA LYS A 234 10.56 -26.13 -13.20
C LYS A 234 10.22 -25.81 -11.74
N VAL A 235 9.93 -24.56 -11.40
CA VAL A 235 9.53 -24.15 -10.05
C VAL A 235 8.24 -24.85 -9.62
N VAL A 236 7.27 -24.95 -10.52
CA VAL A 236 5.99 -25.63 -10.26
C VAL A 236 6.17 -27.15 -10.14
N LEU A 237 6.97 -27.75 -11.01
CA LEU A 237 7.21 -29.19 -11.00
C LEU A 237 8.00 -29.66 -9.79
N ASN A 238 8.96 -28.88 -9.34
CA ASN A 238 9.80 -29.18 -8.20
C ASN A 238 9.17 -28.78 -6.85
N ASP A 239 7.97 -28.19 -6.88
CA ASP A 239 7.30 -27.62 -5.70
C ASP A 239 8.20 -26.63 -4.93
N ASP A 240 8.98 -25.83 -5.66
CA ASP A 240 9.93 -24.89 -5.09
C ASP A 240 9.23 -23.59 -4.66
N LEU A 241 8.62 -23.66 -3.49
CA LEU A 241 7.94 -22.50 -2.89
C LEU A 241 8.92 -21.40 -2.49
N GLN A 242 10.18 -21.72 -2.24
CA GLN A 242 11.17 -20.70 -1.89
C GLN A 242 11.39 -19.73 -3.05
N ALA A 243 11.36 -20.19 -4.28
CA ALA A 243 11.44 -19.32 -5.44
C ALA A 243 10.23 -18.36 -5.52
N LEU A 244 9.02 -18.82 -5.12
CA LEU A 244 7.81 -18.02 -5.13
C LEU A 244 7.71 -17.01 -3.96
N THR A 245 8.46 -17.20 -2.89
CA THR A 245 8.41 -16.32 -1.72
C THR A 245 9.67 -15.49 -1.57
N ARG A 246 10.87 -16.09 -1.72
CA ARG A 246 12.16 -15.40 -1.50
C ARG A 246 12.46 -14.35 -2.58
N ILE A 247 12.17 -14.66 -3.86
CA ILE A 247 12.44 -13.73 -4.96
C ILE A 247 11.53 -12.49 -4.85
N PRO A 248 10.19 -12.61 -4.71
CA PRO A 248 9.34 -11.45 -4.50
C PRO A 248 9.66 -10.67 -3.21
N ALA A 249 10.01 -11.35 -2.12
CA ALA A 249 10.46 -10.69 -0.90
C ALA A 249 11.74 -9.87 -1.12
N GLY A 250 12.72 -10.43 -1.84
CA GLY A 250 13.93 -9.71 -2.22
C GLY A 250 13.65 -8.48 -3.07
N LEU A 251 12.70 -8.56 -4.00
CA LEU A 251 12.26 -7.40 -4.79
C LEU A 251 11.57 -6.35 -3.94
N GLY A 252 10.75 -6.76 -2.97
CA GLY A 252 10.12 -5.85 -2.02
C GLY A 252 11.14 -5.04 -1.23
N ILE A 253 12.17 -5.71 -0.70
CA ILE A 253 13.28 -5.05 0.01
C ILE A 253 14.05 -4.14 -0.94
N ALA A 254 14.36 -4.59 -2.16
CA ALA A 254 15.07 -3.79 -3.15
C ALA A 254 14.30 -2.52 -3.53
N ALA A 255 12.97 -2.60 -3.65
CA ALA A 255 12.13 -1.44 -3.91
C ALA A 255 12.18 -0.42 -2.76
N ALA A 256 12.10 -0.87 -1.52
CA ALA A 256 12.21 0.00 -0.35
C ALA A 256 13.62 0.63 -0.22
N THR A 257 14.67 -0.12 -0.56
CA THR A 257 16.04 0.39 -0.60
C THR A 257 16.20 1.45 -1.69
N LEU A 258 15.65 1.22 -2.89
CA LEU A 258 15.67 2.18 -3.99
C LEU A 258 15.01 3.51 -3.61
N GLU A 259 13.86 3.46 -2.94
CA GLU A 259 13.21 4.68 -2.42
C GLU A 259 14.09 5.43 -1.43
N SER A 260 14.69 4.71 -0.48
CA SER A 260 15.64 5.28 0.49
C SER A 260 16.82 5.92 -0.20
N ASP A 261 17.44 5.21 -1.14
CA ASP A 261 18.60 5.70 -1.88
C ASP A 261 18.27 6.94 -2.70
N ALA A 262 17.10 6.97 -3.33
CA ALA A 262 16.64 8.14 -4.09
C ALA A 262 16.48 9.39 -3.19
N VAL A 263 15.89 9.25 -2.00
CA VAL A 263 15.74 10.37 -1.06
C VAL A 263 17.10 10.83 -0.52
N TRP A 264 17.95 9.89 -0.11
CA TRP A 264 19.28 10.22 0.40
C TRP A 264 20.18 10.81 -0.68
N ALA A 265 20.06 10.36 -1.94
CA ALA A 265 20.78 10.93 -3.07
C ALA A 265 20.45 12.41 -3.27
N VAL A 266 19.19 12.82 -3.16
CA VAL A 266 18.80 14.23 -3.26
C VAL A 266 19.45 15.08 -2.16
N ILE A 267 19.46 14.57 -0.92
CA ILE A 267 20.03 15.30 0.23
C ILE A 267 21.56 15.37 0.13
N THR A 268 22.22 14.27 -0.23
CA THR A 268 23.69 14.18 -0.27
C THR A 268 24.31 14.82 -1.51
N ALA A 269 23.58 14.82 -2.63
CA ALA A 269 24.02 15.49 -3.85
C ALA A 269 24.08 17.02 -3.70
N ASN A 270 23.33 17.56 -2.73
CA ASN A 270 23.29 19.01 -2.48
C ASN A 270 23.09 19.83 -3.77
N ALA A 271 22.16 19.39 -4.62
CA ALA A 271 21.92 20.01 -5.91
C ALA A 271 21.37 21.44 -5.75
N ASN A 272 21.54 22.24 -6.82
CA ASN A 272 20.99 23.59 -6.85
C ASN A 272 19.47 23.57 -6.78
N MET A 273 18.93 24.46 -5.96
CA MET A 273 17.50 24.74 -5.86
C MET A 273 17.04 25.70 -6.96
N ALA A 274 15.78 26.09 -6.97
CA ALA A 274 15.22 27.00 -7.97
C ALA A 274 15.85 28.39 -7.97
N ASP A 275 16.49 28.80 -6.89
CA ASP A 275 17.26 30.04 -6.77
C ASP A 275 18.69 29.94 -7.35
N GLY A 276 19.06 28.77 -7.88
CA GLY A 276 20.40 28.51 -8.43
C GLY A 276 21.48 28.24 -7.38
N VAL A 277 21.14 28.17 -6.11
CA VAL A 277 22.06 27.92 -5.00
C VAL A 277 21.85 26.51 -4.44
N PRO A 278 22.91 25.78 -4.04
CA PRO A 278 22.78 24.46 -3.42
C PRO A 278 21.92 24.51 -2.15
N LEU A 279 21.21 23.39 -1.85
CA LEU A 279 20.35 23.25 -0.67
C LEU A 279 21.09 23.66 0.62
N PHE A 280 22.28 23.11 0.84
CA PHE A 280 23.14 23.48 1.98
C PHE A 280 24.21 24.47 1.52
N HIS A 281 24.03 25.72 1.81
CA HIS A 281 24.93 26.79 1.40
C HIS A 281 24.97 27.95 2.43
N ALA A 282 26.06 28.70 2.43
CA ALA A 282 26.22 29.83 3.33
C ALA A 282 25.16 30.93 3.11
N THR A 283 24.71 31.14 1.86
CA THR A 283 23.62 32.08 1.51
C THR A 283 22.32 31.72 2.22
N HIS A 284 22.02 30.43 2.33
CA HIS A 284 20.85 29.91 3.06
C HIS A 284 21.04 29.91 4.58
N LYS A 285 22.25 30.23 5.07
CA LYS A 285 22.59 30.23 6.51
C LYS A 285 22.32 28.90 7.21
N ASN A 286 22.37 27.79 6.47
CA ASN A 286 22.07 26.44 6.93
C ASN A 286 23.30 25.49 6.85
N LEU A 287 24.46 26.02 6.49
CA LEU A 287 25.73 25.28 6.45
C LEU A 287 26.68 25.81 7.53
N THR A 288 27.32 24.92 8.25
CA THR A 288 28.43 25.22 9.15
C THR A 288 29.65 24.37 8.81
N THR A 289 30.84 24.94 8.98
CA THR A 289 32.10 24.22 8.82
C THR A 289 32.56 23.52 10.10
N THR A 290 31.91 23.78 11.23
CA THR A 290 32.25 23.20 12.54
C THR A 290 31.50 21.87 12.70
N ASN A 291 32.18 20.78 12.38
CA ASN A 291 31.55 19.46 12.18
C ASN A 291 31.62 18.52 13.40
N ALA A 292 32.15 18.99 14.55
CA ALA A 292 32.31 18.12 15.71
C ALA A 292 30.95 17.91 16.41
N LEU A 293 30.26 16.82 16.09
CA LEU A 293 29.03 16.40 16.80
C LEU A 293 29.28 16.17 18.30
N ALA A 294 30.52 15.78 18.65
CA ALA A 294 30.91 15.45 20.02
C ALA A 294 30.77 16.58 21.06
N ALA A 295 30.64 17.82 20.62
CA ALA A 295 30.48 18.96 21.53
C ALA A 295 29.02 19.41 21.62
N VAL A 296 28.45 19.39 22.81
CA VAL A 296 27.08 19.92 23.08
C VAL A 296 26.94 21.37 22.59
N ALA A 297 28.01 22.15 22.68
CA ALA A 297 28.06 23.51 22.18
C ALA A 297 27.70 23.62 20.68
N ASN A 298 28.14 22.69 19.85
CA ASN A 298 27.90 22.70 18.41
C ASN A 298 26.43 22.39 18.08
N ILE A 299 25.82 21.44 18.80
CA ILE A 299 24.38 21.17 18.65
C ILE A 299 23.55 22.36 19.13
N THR A 300 23.95 22.98 20.23
CA THR A 300 23.30 24.19 20.74
C THR A 300 23.41 25.35 19.74
N ALA A 301 24.58 25.50 19.10
CA ALA A 301 24.79 26.49 18.04
C ALA A 301 23.91 26.20 16.81
N ALA A 302 23.82 24.95 16.38
CA ALA A 302 22.95 24.54 15.27
C ALA A 302 21.47 24.78 15.57
N ARG A 303 21.00 24.44 16.78
CA ARG A 303 19.64 24.74 17.23
C ARG A 303 19.34 26.24 17.27
N LYS A 304 20.31 27.02 17.75
CA LYS A 304 20.22 28.50 17.74
C LYS A 304 20.12 29.02 16.30
N ALA A 305 20.94 28.53 15.38
CA ALA A 305 20.91 28.91 13.97
C ALA A 305 19.55 28.62 13.33
N MET A 306 18.98 27.43 13.55
CA MET A 306 17.63 27.08 13.04
C MET A 306 16.55 28.01 13.61
N ARG A 307 16.59 28.32 14.90
CA ARG A 307 15.60 29.22 15.52
C ARG A 307 15.73 30.67 15.04
N LYS A 308 16.92 31.08 14.67
CA LYS A 308 17.21 32.40 14.09
C LYS A 308 17.06 32.48 12.58
N GLN A 309 16.71 31.38 11.94
CA GLN A 309 16.51 31.37 10.49
C GLN A 309 15.45 32.38 10.10
N THR A 310 15.75 33.14 9.06
CA THR A 310 14.87 34.20 8.55
C THR A 310 14.24 33.79 7.22
N ALA A 311 13.01 34.17 7.01
CA ALA A 311 12.37 34.14 5.72
C ALA A 311 12.99 35.19 4.76
N PRO A 312 12.73 35.12 3.45
CA PRO A 312 13.32 36.02 2.46
C PRO A 312 13.18 37.52 2.77
N LYS A 313 12.09 37.91 3.44
CA LYS A 313 11.84 39.32 3.86
C LYS A 313 12.31 39.68 5.29
N GLY A 314 13.03 38.74 5.93
CA GLY A 314 13.68 38.96 7.20
C GLY A 314 12.88 38.58 8.44
N THR A 315 11.68 38.04 8.29
CA THR A 315 10.86 37.57 9.43
C THR A 315 11.52 36.31 10.03
N ILE A 316 11.67 36.28 11.36
CA ILE A 316 12.26 35.13 12.07
C ILE A 316 11.27 33.97 12.08
N LEU A 317 11.66 32.81 11.56
CA LEU A 317 10.82 31.63 11.43
C LEU A 317 10.70 30.81 12.73
N ASN A 318 11.64 30.99 13.67
CA ASN A 318 11.71 30.26 14.95
C ASN A 318 11.53 28.73 14.79
N LEU A 319 12.26 28.13 13.84
CA LEU A 319 12.16 26.71 13.53
C LEU A 319 12.74 25.87 14.67
N ILE A 320 11.92 24.95 15.20
CA ILE A 320 12.36 24.02 16.24
C ILE A 320 12.80 22.70 15.56
N PRO A 321 14.07 22.29 15.70
CA PRO A 321 14.55 21.03 15.14
C PRO A 321 13.88 19.84 15.83
N LYS A 322 13.41 18.88 15.04
CA LYS A 322 12.78 17.65 15.52
C LYS A 322 13.66 16.41 15.33
N PHE A 323 14.44 16.38 14.27
CA PHE A 323 15.23 15.21 13.88
C PHE A 323 16.72 15.59 13.82
N LEU A 324 17.57 14.68 14.31
CA LEU A 324 19.01 14.70 14.11
C LEU A 324 19.37 13.58 13.14
N ILE A 325 19.78 13.94 11.94
CA ILE A 325 20.15 12.98 10.88
C ILE A 325 21.67 12.86 10.90
N ILE A 326 22.15 11.65 11.09
CA ILE A 326 23.58 11.36 11.23
C ILE A 326 23.94 10.09 10.43
N PRO A 327 25.17 9.95 9.97
CA PRO A 327 25.68 8.68 9.49
C PRO A 327 25.86 7.68 10.65
N ALA A 328 25.79 6.38 10.35
CA ALA A 328 25.91 5.30 11.33
C ALA A 328 27.20 5.39 12.19
N ALA A 329 28.28 5.90 11.64
CA ALA A 329 29.54 6.10 12.36
C ALA A 329 29.45 7.06 13.56
N LEU A 330 28.44 7.94 13.58
CA LEU A 330 28.25 8.94 14.64
C LEU A 330 27.10 8.59 15.58
N GLU A 331 26.48 7.41 15.44
CA GLU A 331 25.33 6.99 16.22
C GLU A 331 25.61 6.99 17.74
N GLY A 332 26.74 6.43 18.15
CA GLY A 332 27.11 6.37 19.57
C GLY A 332 27.25 7.75 20.21
N ILE A 333 27.86 8.69 19.50
CA ILE A 333 28.01 10.07 19.96
C ILE A 333 26.66 10.78 20.02
N ALA A 334 25.81 10.56 19.03
CA ALA A 334 24.49 11.17 18.99
C ALA A 334 23.61 10.69 20.14
N VAL A 335 23.62 9.40 20.46
CA VAL A 335 22.89 8.84 21.61
C VAL A 335 23.36 9.44 22.93
N GLN A 336 24.69 9.61 23.12
CA GLN A 336 25.23 10.26 24.31
C GLN A 336 24.72 11.68 24.49
N ILE A 337 24.62 12.44 23.39
CA ILE A 337 24.23 13.85 23.45
C ILE A 337 22.72 14.03 23.56
N THR A 338 21.92 13.16 22.95
CA THR A 338 20.47 13.29 22.92
C THR A 338 19.79 12.65 24.16
N ASN A 339 20.48 11.76 24.86
CA ASN A 339 19.94 11.09 26.03
C ASN A 339 20.34 11.83 27.33
N PRO A 340 19.45 12.59 27.98
CA PRO A 340 19.77 13.42 29.13
C PRO A 340 20.19 12.61 30.39
N VAL A 341 19.88 11.32 30.42
CA VAL A 341 20.24 10.46 31.56
C VAL A 341 21.76 10.27 31.70
N ASN A 342 22.49 10.36 30.60
CA ASN A 342 23.95 10.19 30.61
C ASN A 342 24.72 11.48 30.92
N LEU A 343 24.08 12.65 30.84
CA LEU A 343 24.72 13.93 31.20
C LEU A 343 24.82 14.15 32.72
N ALA A 344 23.99 13.47 33.51
CA ALA A 344 23.99 13.57 34.97
C ALA A 344 24.91 12.53 35.65
N ALA A 345 25.32 11.51 34.93
CA ALA A 345 26.21 10.47 35.46
C ALA A 345 27.68 10.83 35.19
N THR A 346 28.12 11.87 35.84
CA THR A 346 29.47 12.03 36.42
C THR A 346 30.72 11.65 35.63
N ALA A 347 31.60 12.55 35.65
CA ALA A 347 33.01 12.62 35.36
C ALA A 347 33.98 11.47 35.81
N SER A 348 33.53 10.26 36.11
CA SER A 348 34.44 9.22 36.58
C SER A 348 34.17 7.75 36.20
N SER A 349 33.10 7.47 35.49
CA SER A 349 32.96 6.13 34.89
C SER A 349 32.94 6.29 33.39
N ALA A 350 33.85 5.60 32.69
CA ALA A 350 33.91 5.59 31.25
C ALA A 350 32.50 5.55 30.67
N ASP A 351 32.14 6.57 29.92
CA ASP A 351 30.80 6.73 29.33
C ASP A 351 30.50 5.61 28.35
N VAL A 352 29.96 4.54 28.91
CA VAL A 352 29.45 3.43 28.09
C VAL A 352 28.03 3.79 27.68
N PRO A 353 27.73 3.93 26.40
CA PRO A 353 26.38 4.21 25.91
C PRO A 353 25.38 3.17 26.42
N ALA A 354 24.16 3.58 26.70
CA ALA A 354 23.13 2.71 27.28
C ALA A 354 22.86 1.45 26.43
N PHE A 355 23.02 1.51 25.13
CA PHE A 355 22.86 0.36 24.22
C PHE A 355 24.00 -0.69 24.32
N VAL A 356 25.13 -0.36 24.94
CA VAL A 356 26.22 -1.29 25.17
C VAL A 356 26.03 -2.05 26.49
N ARG A 357 25.14 -1.58 27.35
CA ARG A 357 24.84 -2.21 28.66
C ARG A 357 23.71 -3.25 28.58
N ALA A 358 23.02 -3.40 27.42
CA ALA A 358 22.01 -4.43 27.17
C ALA A 358 22.64 -5.64 26.49
#